data_cbec9782d9142c6a45e2717989b051ab
#
_entry.id   cbec9782d9142c6a45e2717989b051ab
#
_cell.length_a   1.000
_cell.length_b   1.000
_cell.length_c   1.000
_cell.angle_alpha   90.00
_cell.angle_beta   90.00
_cell.angle_gamma   90.00
#
_symmetry.space_group_name_H-M   'P 1'
#
loop_
_entity.id
_entity.type
_entity.pdbx_description
1 polymer ?
#
loop_
_entity_poly.entity_id
_entity_poly.type
_entity_poly.pdbx_seq_one_letter_code
_entity_poly.pdbx_strand_id
1 'polypeptide(L)'
;LLVSCNSEKKDQTTTQDQKVQVKVETVTSQDVEQTSEFTATVEASVTNKIAPQMAVRIDKVFAEVGDKVRKGQKLAQMDQSNLMQSKVQMENIEAEFKRLDELYKIGGVSKSQWEAQKTSLEIAKTSYHNLSENTQLISPINGVVTARNYDSGDMFSMGTPIFVVEEIRPVKLLVNISETLFTQVKKGMPVDVKLDVYGDETFAGKVSLVYPSIDSQTRTFPVEITVANNDERVRPGMFARITINFGVKQNVVVPDLAIVKQSGSGDRYIYVYKDGKVSYNKVELGRRMGDKYELISGV
;
A
#
# COMPACT_ATOMS: atom_id res chain seq x y z
N LEU A 1 1.04 98.06 30.58
CA LEU A 1 1.56 97.95 31.90
C LEU A 1 1.22 96.71 32.59
N LEU A 2 2.19 95.98 33.13
CA LEU A 2 2.23 94.75 33.90
C LEU A 2 2.69 93.53 33.12
N VAL A 3 3.98 93.26 33.27
CA VAL A 3 4.75 92.09 32.94
C VAL A 3 4.43 91.07 34.01
N SER A 4 4.04 89.85 33.58
CA SER A 4 4.01 88.64 34.47
C SER A 4 4.93 87.60 33.85
N CYS A 5 6.00 87.31 34.54
CA CYS A 5 6.88 86.16 34.25
C CYS A 5 6.16 84.86 34.70
N ASN A 6 6.02 83.91 33.77
CA ASN A 6 5.57 82.57 34.06
C ASN A 6 6.79 81.64 34.00
N SER A 7 7.11 81.12 35.15
CA SER A 7 8.21 80.20 35.39
C SER A 7 7.79 78.80 34.95
N GLU A 8 8.32 78.26 33.87
CA GLU A 8 8.10 76.85 33.47
C GLU A 8 8.84 75.90 34.41
N LYS A 9 8.07 75.16 35.23
CA LYS A 9 8.56 73.95 35.89
C LYS A 9 8.78 72.88 34.86
N LYS A 10 10.02 72.47 34.64
CA LYS A 10 10.35 71.17 33.97
C LYS A 10 9.96 70.04 34.88
N ASP A 11 8.87 69.35 34.55
CA ASP A 11 8.60 68.08 35.07
C ASP A 11 9.65 67.06 34.58
N GLN A 12 10.50 66.63 35.46
CA GLN A 12 11.33 65.44 35.27
C GLN A 12 10.46 64.20 35.39
N THR A 13 10.03 63.69 34.26
CA THR A 13 9.40 62.35 34.18
C THR A 13 10.47 61.31 34.50
N THR A 14 10.52 60.90 35.75
CA THR A 14 11.31 59.73 36.18
C THR A 14 10.68 58.53 35.51
N THR A 15 11.26 58.04 34.44
CA THR A 15 10.91 56.73 33.84
C THR A 15 11.32 55.67 34.86
N GLN A 16 10.37 55.24 35.69
CA GLN A 16 10.55 54.05 36.49
C GLN A 16 10.76 52.88 35.54
N ASP A 17 11.96 52.33 35.54
CA ASP A 17 12.30 51.07 34.91
C ASP A 17 11.41 49.96 35.53
N GLN A 18 10.21 49.78 34.97
CA GLN A 18 9.33 48.66 35.37
C GLN A 18 10.03 47.40 34.93
N LYS A 19 10.67 46.73 35.88
CA LYS A 19 11.23 45.37 35.65
C LYS A 19 10.08 44.44 35.30
N VAL A 20 10.02 44.09 34.02
CA VAL A 20 9.05 43.08 33.51
C VAL A 20 9.38 41.76 34.17
N GLN A 21 8.40 41.20 34.92
CA GLN A 21 8.56 39.88 35.47
C GLN A 21 8.40 38.83 34.37
N VAL A 22 9.39 37.95 34.22
CA VAL A 22 9.40 36.85 33.24
C VAL A 22 9.48 35.54 34.02
N LYS A 23 8.74 34.55 33.52
CA LYS A 23 8.85 33.16 34.01
C LYS A 23 9.94 32.46 33.19
N VAL A 24 10.90 31.86 33.87
CA VAL A 24 11.98 31.09 33.28
C VAL A 24 11.76 29.62 33.59
N GLU A 25 11.89 28.76 32.58
CA GLU A 25 11.82 27.31 32.73
C GLU A 25 13.14 26.68 32.22
N THR A 26 13.69 25.77 33.00
CA THR A 26 14.88 25.04 32.58
C THR A 26 14.48 23.95 31.62
N VAL A 27 15.04 23.96 30.42
CA VAL A 27 14.82 22.97 29.37
C VAL A 27 16.01 22.04 29.27
N THR A 28 15.73 20.77 29.01
CA THR A 28 16.75 19.73 28.83
C THR A 28 16.50 19.02 27.51
N SER A 29 17.55 18.43 26.95
CA SER A 29 17.41 17.52 25.82
C SER A 29 16.63 16.30 26.26
N GLN A 30 15.63 15.92 25.49
CA GLN A 30 14.76 14.78 25.71
C GLN A 30 14.72 13.87 24.50
N ASP A 31 14.42 12.63 24.71
CA ASP A 31 14.19 11.68 23.64
C ASP A 31 12.87 12.00 22.92
N VAL A 32 12.95 12.36 21.66
CA VAL A 32 11.79 12.69 20.82
C VAL A 32 11.69 11.64 19.71
N GLU A 33 10.58 10.89 19.71
CA GLU A 33 10.29 9.94 18.64
C GLU A 33 10.05 10.68 17.33
N GLN A 34 10.78 10.29 16.30
CA GLN A 34 10.63 10.82 14.95
C GLN A 34 9.62 9.99 14.20
N THR A 35 8.34 10.33 14.30
CA THR A 35 7.26 9.61 13.59
C THR A 35 6.69 10.47 12.48
N SER A 36 6.33 9.84 11.36
CA SER A 36 5.55 10.47 10.29
C SER A 36 4.30 9.66 10.00
N GLU A 37 3.22 10.38 9.70
CA GLU A 37 1.93 9.78 9.36
C GLU A 37 1.71 9.87 7.84
N PHE A 38 1.27 8.77 7.26
CA PHE A 38 0.94 8.64 5.85
C PHE A 38 -0.45 8.04 5.71
N THR A 39 -1.04 8.19 4.54
CA THR A 39 -2.36 7.61 4.23
C THR A 39 -2.25 6.71 3.01
N ALA A 40 -3.02 5.64 3.01
CA ALA A 40 -3.14 4.73 1.88
C ALA A 40 -4.49 4.04 1.87
N THR A 41 -4.83 3.47 0.73
CA THR A 41 -5.94 2.52 0.62
C THR A 41 -5.40 1.10 0.77
N VAL A 42 -6.11 0.27 1.51
CA VAL A 42 -5.80 -1.16 1.63
C VAL A 42 -6.03 -1.83 0.29
N GLU A 43 -5.09 -2.64 -0.16
CA GLU A 43 -5.19 -3.46 -1.36
C GLU A 43 -5.05 -4.94 -1.01
N ALA A 44 -5.64 -5.80 -1.85
CA ALA A 44 -5.35 -7.22 -1.78
C ALA A 44 -3.87 -7.50 -2.11
N SER A 45 -3.30 -8.53 -1.50
CA SER A 45 -1.93 -8.98 -1.83
C SER A 45 -1.82 -9.37 -3.29
N VAL A 46 -2.81 -10.12 -3.78
CA VAL A 46 -2.94 -10.52 -5.18
C VAL A 46 -4.39 -10.39 -5.61
N THR A 47 -4.63 -9.82 -6.79
CA THR A 47 -5.94 -9.75 -7.43
C THR A 47 -5.89 -10.49 -8.75
N ASN A 48 -6.71 -11.53 -8.91
CA ASN A 48 -6.85 -12.28 -10.15
C ASN A 48 -8.22 -12.07 -10.78
N LYS A 49 -8.20 -11.64 -12.04
CA LYS A 49 -9.36 -11.51 -12.90
C LYS A 49 -9.47 -12.77 -13.75
N ILE A 50 -10.50 -13.57 -13.50
CA ILE A 50 -10.67 -14.91 -14.07
C ILE A 50 -11.71 -14.86 -15.17
N ALA A 51 -11.29 -15.23 -16.38
CA ALA A 51 -12.12 -15.27 -17.58
C ALA A 51 -11.59 -16.32 -18.56
N PRO A 52 -12.43 -16.94 -19.41
CA PRO A 52 -11.98 -17.75 -20.53
C PRO A 52 -11.32 -16.88 -21.61
N GLN A 53 -10.50 -17.49 -22.45
CA GLN A 53 -9.78 -16.76 -23.53
C GLN A 53 -10.66 -16.53 -24.77
N MET A 54 -11.84 -17.14 -24.83
CA MET A 54 -12.77 -17.04 -25.97
C MET A 54 -14.20 -16.81 -25.49
N ALA A 55 -15.03 -16.25 -26.36
CA ALA A 55 -16.47 -16.14 -26.11
C ALA A 55 -17.08 -17.55 -26.03
N VAL A 56 -17.77 -17.82 -24.92
CA VAL A 56 -18.34 -19.13 -24.61
C VAL A 56 -19.52 -18.99 -23.66
N ARG A 57 -20.51 -19.88 -23.76
CA ARG A 57 -21.64 -19.88 -22.86
C ARG A 57 -21.24 -20.48 -21.49
N ILE A 58 -21.71 -19.85 -20.43
CA ILE A 58 -21.55 -20.34 -19.05
C ILE A 58 -22.65 -21.36 -18.77
N ASP A 59 -22.25 -22.60 -18.53
CA ASP A 59 -23.19 -23.68 -18.22
C ASP A 59 -23.57 -23.66 -16.72
N LYS A 60 -22.57 -23.59 -15.84
CA LYS A 60 -22.79 -23.57 -14.38
C LYS A 60 -21.78 -22.66 -13.68
N VAL A 61 -22.26 -21.99 -12.65
CA VAL A 61 -21.49 -21.21 -11.68
C VAL A 61 -21.48 -21.97 -10.34
N PHE A 62 -20.31 -22.09 -9.71
CA PHE A 62 -20.11 -22.85 -8.47
C PHE A 62 -19.65 -21.99 -7.28
N ALA A 63 -19.34 -20.71 -7.51
CA ALA A 63 -18.84 -19.81 -6.48
C ALA A 63 -19.61 -18.49 -6.52
N GLU A 64 -19.89 -17.95 -5.33
CA GLU A 64 -20.59 -16.68 -5.15
C GLU A 64 -19.66 -15.62 -4.55
N VAL A 65 -20.08 -14.35 -4.63
CA VAL A 65 -19.37 -13.24 -4.00
C VAL A 65 -19.33 -13.47 -2.48
N GLY A 66 -18.13 -13.38 -1.90
CA GLY A 66 -17.87 -13.65 -0.48
C GLY A 66 -17.36 -15.07 -0.20
N ASP A 67 -17.44 -15.99 -1.15
CA ASP A 67 -16.93 -17.35 -0.97
C ASP A 67 -15.41 -17.38 -0.85
N LYS A 68 -14.92 -18.18 0.09
CA LYS A 68 -13.49 -18.51 0.22
C LYS A 68 -13.16 -19.67 -0.72
N VAL A 69 -12.23 -19.44 -1.61
CA VAL A 69 -11.82 -20.40 -2.63
C VAL A 69 -10.36 -20.78 -2.46
N ARG A 70 -10.03 -22.02 -2.85
CA ARG A 70 -8.67 -22.53 -2.85
C ARG A 70 -8.10 -22.55 -4.26
N LYS A 71 -6.79 -22.46 -4.36
CA LYS A 71 -6.08 -22.68 -5.63
C LYS A 71 -6.48 -24.02 -6.23
N GLY A 72 -6.88 -24.02 -7.52
CA GLY A 72 -7.37 -25.18 -8.25
C GLY A 72 -8.86 -25.48 -8.05
N GLN A 73 -9.57 -24.75 -7.18
CA GLN A 73 -11.02 -24.92 -7.01
C GLN A 73 -11.76 -24.45 -8.26
N LYS A 74 -12.70 -25.27 -8.74
CA LYS A 74 -13.58 -24.93 -9.87
C LYS A 74 -14.56 -23.84 -9.46
N LEU A 75 -14.61 -22.75 -10.26
CA LEU A 75 -15.48 -21.60 -10.05
C LEU A 75 -16.66 -21.58 -11.01
N ALA A 76 -16.42 -21.98 -12.27
CA ALA A 76 -17.47 -22.10 -13.27
C ALA A 76 -17.15 -23.20 -14.28
N GLN A 77 -18.20 -23.67 -14.92
CA GLN A 77 -18.18 -24.60 -16.04
C GLN A 77 -18.75 -23.91 -17.27
N MET A 78 -17.99 -23.90 -18.36
CA MET A 78 -18.42 -23.44 -19.67
C MET A 78 -19.05 -24.59 -20.47
N ASP A 79 -19.72 -24.26 -21.57
CA ASP A 79 -20.23 -25.25 -22.54
C ASP A 79 -19.11 -26.20 -22.97
N GLN A 80 -19.42 -27.50 -22.86
CA GLN A 80 -18.45 -28.58 -23.10
C GLN A 80 -18.54 -29.20 -24.50
N SER A 81 -19.42 -28.72 -25.35
CA SER A 81 -19.69 -29.38 -26.66
C SER A 81 -18.40 -29.50 -27.50
N ASN A 82 -17.65 -28.42 -27.64
CA ASN A 82 -16.39 -28.42 -28.38
C ASN A 82 -15.29 -29.23 -27.68
N LEU A 83 -15.25 -29.21 -26.35
CA LEU A 83 -14.31 -30.00 -25.55
C LEU A 83 -14.57 -31.52 -25.76
N MET A 84 -15.82 -31.95 -25.72
CA MET A 84 -16.18 -33.34 -25.92
C MET A 84 -15.83 -33.82 -27.32
N GLN A 85 -16.10 -33.01 -28.34
CA GLN A 85 -15.71 -33.30 -29.72
C GLN A 85 -14.17 -33.45 -29.88
N SER A 86 -13.41 -32.50 -29.32
CA SER A 86 -11.94 -32.54 -29.34
C SER A 86 -11.39 -33.74 -28.58
N LYS A 87 -12.04 -34.13 -27.47
CA LYS A 87 -11.67 -35.33 -26.71
C LYS A 87 -11.79 -36.60 -27.56
N VAL A 88 -12.93 -36.82 -28.21
CA VAL A 88 -13.17 -37.98 -29.06
C VAL A 88 -12.16 -38.03 -30.21
N GLN A 89 -11.87 -36.87 -30.82
CA GLN A 89 -10.86 -36.80 -31.89
C GLN A 89 -9.46 -37.17 -31.38
N MET A 90 -9.05 -36.61 -30.22
CA MET A 90 -7.76 -36.95 -29.59
C MET A 90 -7.65 -38.44 -29.26
N GLU A 91 -8.72 -39.04 -28.68
CA GLU A 91 -8.76 -40.48 -28.32
C GLU A 91 -8.63 -41.36 -29.58
N ASN A 92 -9.27 -41.00 -30.68
CA ASN A 92 -9.14 -41.72 -31.97
C ASN A 92 -7.71 -41.66 -32.54
N ILE A 93 -7.10 -40.48 -32.51
CA ILE A 93 -5.70 -40.29 -32.98
C ILE A 93 -4.73 -41.03 -32.05
N GLU A 94 -4.98 -41.06 -30.75
CA GLU A 94 -4.16 -41.80 -29.78
C GLU A 94 -4.25 -43.32 -29.99
N ALA A 95 -5.44 -43.83 -30.28
CA ALA A 95 -5.62 -45.26 -30.60
C ALA A 95 -4.89 -45.64 -31.89
N GLU A 96 -4.91 -44.78 -32.91
CA GLU A 96 -4.19 -45.00 -34.15
C GLU A 96 -2.67 -44.95 -33.93
N PHE A 97 -2.18 -43.97 -33.16
CA PHE A 97 -0.76 -43.88 -32.81
C PHE A 97 -0.27 -45.12 -32.07
N LYS A 98 -1.04 -45.65 -31.09
CA LYS A 98 -0.68 -46.87 -30.38
C LYS A 98 -0.53 -48.09 -31.31
N ARG A 99 -1.42 -48.22 -32.31
CA ARG A 99 -1.31 -49.29 -33.32
C ARG A 99 -0.06 -49.10 -34.20
N LEU A 100 0.22 -47.91 -34.66
CA LEU A 100 1.42 -47.59 -35.44
C LEU A 100 2.72 -47.76 -34.65
N ASP A 101 2.72 -47.41 -33.37
CA ASP A 101 3.88 -47.56 -32.50
C ASP A 101 4.25 -49.06 -32.29
N GLU A 102 3.28 -49.92 -32.18
CA GLU A 102 3.48 -51.40 -32.13
C GLU A 102 4.04 -51.92 -33.43
N LEU A 103 3.51 -51.45 -34.59
CA LEU A 103 3.99 -51.85 -35.89
C LEU A 103 5.42 -51.30 -36.13
N TYR A 104 5.73 -50.11 -35.69
CA TYR A 104 7.06 -49.51 -35.83
C TYR A 104 8.13 -50.33 -35.03
N LYS A 105 7.81 -50.80 -33.85
CA LYS A 105 8.71 -51.62 -33.03
C LYS A 105 9.11 -52.94 -33.70
N ILE A 106 8.27 -53.49 -34.59
CA ILE A 106 8.55 -54.70 -35.34
C ILE A 106 8.97 -54.42 -36.81
N GLY A 107 9.23 -53.13 -37.15
CA GLY A 107 9.67 -52.75 -38.50
C GLY A 107 8.56 -52.73 -39.55
N GLY A 108 7.29 -52.77 -39.18
CA GLY A 108 6.12 -52.82 -40.07
C GLY A 108 5.73 -51.48 -40.70
N VAL A 109 6.26 -50.35 -40.20
CA VAL A 109 6.04 -49.03 -40.78
C VAL A 109 7.31 -48.20 -40.80
N SER A 110 7.37 -47.21 -41.69
CA SER A 110 8.52 -46.30 -41.78
C SER A 110 8.60 -45.33 -40.61
N LYS A 111 9.82 -44.87 -40.28
CA LYS A 111 10.04 -43.85 -39.28
C LYS A 111 9.26 -42.57 -39.57
N SER A 112 9.19 -42.16 -40.86
CA SER A 112 8.44 -40.97 -41.25
C SER A 112 6.95 -41.06 -40.95
N GLN A 113 6.34 -42.22 -41.20
CA GLN A 113 4.91 -42.47 -40.86
C GLN A 113 4.66 -42.46 -39.34
N TRP A 114 5.56 -43.04 -38.54
CA TRP A 114 5.49 -43.02 -37.12
C TRP A 114 5.63 -41.58 -36.54
N GLU A 115 6.62 -40.81 -37.03
CA GLU A 115 6.82 -39.42 -36.63
C GLU A 115 5.64 -38.53 -37.00
N ALA A 116 5.06 -38.70 -38.18
CA ALA A 116 3.88 -37.94 -38.61
C ALA A 116 2.69 -38.18 -37.72
N GLN A 117 2.43 -39.43 -37.35
CA GLN A 117 1.31 -39.77 -36.46
C GLN A 117 1.55 -39.30 -35.00
N LYS A 118 2.81 -39.37 -34.55
CA LYS A 118 3.20 -38.81 -33.24
C LYS A 118 2.93 -37.29 -33.20
N THR A 119 3.33 -36.55 -34.22
CA THR A 119 3.06 -35.12 -34.32
C THR A 119 1.56 -34.81 -34.33
N SER A 120 0.78 -35.62 -35.08
CA SER A 120 -0.69 -35.50 -35.08
C SER A 120 -1.30 -35.66 -33.71
N LEU A 121 -0.82 -36.62 -32.95
CA LEU A 121 -1.27 -36.87 -31.55
C LEU A 121 -0.91 -35.65 -30.65
N GLU A 122 0.31 -35.13 -30.74
CA GLU A 122 0.73 -33.96 -29.95
C GLU A 122 -0.13 -32.73 -30.25
N ILE A 123 -0.46 -32.48 -31.53
CA ILE A 123 -1.36 -31.40 -31.94
C ILE A 123 -2.77 -31.61 -31.31
N ALA A 124 -3.31 -32.84 -31.42
CA ALA A 124 -4.64 -33.14 -30.86
C ALA A 124 -4.69 -33.00 -29.35
N LYS A 125 -3.65 -33.44 -28.63
CA LYS A 125 -3.51 -33.28 -27.18
C LYS A 125 -3.45 -31.80 -26.79
N THR A 126 -2.68 -31.00 -27.52
CA THR A 126 -2.56 -29.55 -27.28
C THR A 126 -3.91 -28.85 -27.49
N SER A 127 -4.64 -29.20 -28.56
CA SER A 127 -5.96 -28.65 -28.85
C SER A 127 -6.97 -28.98 -27.73
N TYR A 128 -7.00 -30.27 -27.31
CA TYR A 128 -7.86 -30.69 -26.21
C TYR A 128 -7.51 -29.97 -24.90
N HIS A 129 -6.23 -29.85 -24.57
CA HIS A 129 -5.77 -29.16 -23.37
C HIS A 129 -6.21 -27.69 -23.35
N ASN A 130 -5.99 -26.95 -24.44
CA ASN A 130 -6.40 -25.55 -24.56
C ASN A 130 -7.92 -25.36 -24.40
N LEU A 131 -8.72 -26.26 -25.00
CA LEU A 131 -10.16 -26.24 -24.81
C LEU A 131 -10.56 -26.58 -23.37
N SER A 132 -9.88 -27.51 -22.72
CA SER A 132 -10.13 -27.89 -21.32
C SER A 132 -9.90 -26.72 -20.37
N GLU A 133 -8.80 -25.96 -20.54
CA GLU A 133 -8.51 -24.78 -19.73
C GLU A 133 -9.56 -23.69 -19.90
N ASN A 134 -10.10 -23.52 -21.09
CA ASN A 134 -11.16 -22.53 -21.37
C ASN A 134 -12.55 -22.99 -20.93
N THR A 135 -12.75 -24.29 -20.70
CA THR A 135 -14.05 -24.87 -20.36
C THR A 135 -14.26 -24.99 -18.84
N GLN A 136 -13.20 -25.04 -18.06
CA GLN A 136 -13.26 -25.12 -16.59
C GLN A 136 -12.49 -23.95 -15.99
N LEU A 137 -13.19 -22.96 -15.48
CA LEU A 137 -12.54 -21.85 -14.78
C LEU A 137 -12.23 -22.29 -13.34
N ILE A 138 -10.96 -22.21 -12.99
CA ILE A 138 -10.43 -22.55 -11.67
C ILE A 138 -9.78 -21.33 -11.03
N SER A 139 -9.77 -21.29 -9.70
CA SER A 139 -9.03 -20.24 -9.00
C SER A 139 -7.52 -20.51 -9.08
N PRO A 140 -6.69 -19.54 -9.52
CA PRO A 140 -5.24 -19.67 -9.52
C PRO A 140 -4.60 -19.44 -8.14
N ILE A 141 -5.34 -18.89 -7.19
CA ILE A 141 -4.90 -18.53 -5.84
C ILE A 141 -5.87 -19.02 -4.76
N ASN A 142 -5.40 -19.00 -3.51
CA ASN A 142 -6.29 -19.03 -2.35
C ASN A 142 -6.79 -17.61 -2.08
N GLY A 143 -8.09 -17.40 -1.90
CA GLY A 143 -8.62 -16.06 -1.69
C GLY A 143 -10.12 -16.04 -1.50
N VAL A 144 -10.68 -14.83 -1.66
CA VAL A 144 -12.12 -14.60 -1.59
C VAL A 144 -12.61 -14.08 -2.93
N VAL A 145 -13.77 -14.53 -3.37
CA VAL A 145 -14.44 -14.00 -4.57
C VAL A 145 -14.99 -12.61 -4.23
N THR A 146 -14.44 -11.57 -4.85
CA THR A 146 -14.86 -10.18 -4.61
C THR A 146 -15.83 -9.65 -5.66
N ALA A 147 -15.84 -10.26 -6.84
CA ALA A 147 -16.82 -9.95 -7.88
C ALA A 147 -17.17 -11.18 -8.70
N ARG A 148 -18.46 -11.27 -9.11
CA ARG A 148 -19.02 -12.18 -10.08
C ARG A 148 -19.91 -11.40 -11.04
N ASN A 149 -19.57 -11.37 -12.31
CA ASN A 149 -20.19 -10.48 -13.29
C ASN A 149 -21.12 -11.21 -14.26
N TYR A 150 -21.23 -12.53 -14.18
CA TYR A 150 -22.05 -13.35 -15.07
C TYR A 150 -22.76 -14.46 -14.29
N ASP A 151 -23.91 -14.86 -14.80
CA ASP A 151 -24.72 -15.95 -14.29
C ASP A 151 -24.69 -17.21 -15.18
N SER A 152 -25.21 -18.33 -14.64
CA SER A 152 -25.40 -19.55 -15.42
C SER A 152 -26.38 -19.28 -16.56
N GLY A 153 -26.01 -19.67 -17.77
CA GLY A 153 -26.78 -19.45 -18.99
C GLY A 153 -26.32 -18.23 -19.81
N ASP A 154 -25.54 -17.33 -19.22
CA ASP A 154 -25.02 -16.15 -19.92
C ASP A 154 -23.98 -16.52 -20.99
N MET A 155 -23.86 -15.64 -21.97
CA MET A 155 -22.78 -15.69 -22.95
C MET A 155 -21.64 -14.78 -22.50
N PHE A 156 -20.49 -15.37 -22.20
CA PHE A 156 -19.29 -14.57 -21.92
C PHE A 156 -18.82 -13.84 -23.17
N SER A 157 -18.55 -12.56 -23.03
CA SER A 157 -17.87 -11.73 -24.04
C SER A 157 -16.61 -11.09 -23.45
N MET A 158 -15.59 -10.90 -24.31
CA MET A 158 -14.33 -10.29 -23.86
C MET A 158 -14.54 -8.87 -23.32
N GLY A 159 -13.85 -8.54 -22.24
CA GLY A 159 -13.88 -7.20 -21.62
C GLY A 159 -14.04 -7.23 -20.10
N THR A 160 -15.04 -7.94 -19.58
CA THR A 160 -15.28 -8.04 -18.14
C THR A 160 -14.97 -9.46 -17.65
N PRO A 161 -14.17 -9.65 -16.59
CA PRO A 161 -13.88 -10.97 -16.06
C PRO A 161 -15.15 -11.61 -15.46
N ILE A 162 -15.24 -12.94 -15.51
CA ILE A 162 -16.37 -13.64 -14.87
C ILE A 162 -16.26 -13.55 -13.35
N PHE A 163 -15.05 -13.77 -12.82
CA PHE A 163 -14.76 -13.63 -11.40
C PHE A 163 -13.57 -12.72 -11.15
N VAL A 164 -13.60 -12.06 -10.00
CA VAL A 164 -12.42 -11.48 -9.37
C VAL A 164 -12.18 -12.22 -8.06
N VAL A 165 -10.99 -12.79 -7.91
CA VAL A 165 -10.57 -13.46 -6.69
C VAL A 165 -9.39 -12.72 -6.11
N GLU A 166 -9.48 -12.37 -4.84
CA GLU A 166 -8.48 -11.58 -4.12
C GLU A 166 -7.90 -12.35 -2.93
N GLU A 167 -6.58 -12.34 -2.84
CA GLU A 167 -5.87 -12.80 -1.67
C GLU A 167 -5.80 -11.66 -0.64
N ILE A 168 -6.58 -11.80 0.44
CA ILE A 168 -6.70 -10.80 1.51
C ILE A 168 -5.89 -11.16 2.75
N ARG A 169 -5.11 -12.23 2.71
CA ARG A 169 -4.16 -12.65 3.73
C ARG A 169 -2.80 -12.99 3.12
N PRO A 170 -1.83 -12.08 3.27
CA PRO A 170 -1.90 -10.74 3.88
C PRO A 170 -2.62 -9.72 3.01
N VAL A 171 -2.85 -8.52 3.53
CA VAL A 171 -3.18 -7.32 2.73
C VAL A 171 -1.94 -6.45 2.57
N LYS A 172 -1.95 -5.58 1.59
CA LYS A 172 -0.89 -4.60 1.34
C LYS A 172 -1.43 -3.17 1.28
N LEU A 173 -0.56 -2.23 1.58
CA LEU A 173 -0.81 -0.80 1.47
C LEU A 173 0.37 -0.17 0.73
N LEU A 174 0.09 0.68 -0.24
CA LEU A 174 1.11 1.41 -0.98
C LEU A 174 1.10 2.86 -0.52
N VAL A 175 2.21 3.32 0.06
CA VAL A 175 2.41 4.68 0.56
C VAL A 175 3.46 5.40 -0.26
N ASN A 176 3.20 6.66 -0.60
CA ASN A 176 4.19 7.50 -1.24
C ASN A 176 4.90 8.35 -0.16
N ILE A 177 6.20 8.14 -0.01
CA ILE A 177 7.04 8.78 1.00
C ILE A 177 7.98 9.79 0.33
N SER A 178 8.19 10.97 0.95
CA SER A 178 9.10 11.99 0.44
C SER A 178 10.54 11.46 0.28
N GLU A 179 11.22 11.85 -0.80
CA GLU A 179 12.63 11.50 -1.08
C GLU A 179 13.58 11.85 0.08
N THR A 180 13.24 12.88 0.89
CA THR A 180 14.03 13.29 2.05
C THR A 180 14.16 12.20 3.12
N LEU A 181 13.23 11.25 3.16
CA LEU A 181 13.19 10.14 4.10
C LEU A 181 13.76 8.83 3.51
N PHE A 182 14.23 8.85 2.26
CA PHE A 182 14.65 7.65 1.54
C PHE A 182 15.69 6.82 2.30
N THR A 183 16.70 7.48 2.87
CA THR A 183 17.77 6.80 3.61
C THR A 183 17.33 6.20 4.95
N GLN A 184 16.18 6.65 5.48
CA GLN A 184 15.65 6.26 6.78
C GLN A 184 14.69 5.07 6.66
N VAL A 185 13.98 4.92 5.53
CA VAL A 185 13.04 3.81 5.30
C VAL A 185 13.79 2.56 4.90
N LYS A 186 13.57 1.47 5.62
CA LYS A 186 14.21 0.18 5.34
C LYS A 186 13.18 -0.95 5.34
N LYS A 187 13.41 -1.95 4.50
CA LYS A 187 12.64 -3.19 4.51
C LYS A 187 12.68 -3.84 5.89
N GLY A 188 11.53 -4.30 6.36
CA GLY A 188 11.36 -4.94 7.66
C GLY A 188 11.03 -3.98 8.80
N MET A 189 11.03 -2.66 8.58
CA MET A 189 10.62 -1.68 9.61
C MET A 189 9.19 -1.96 10.05
N PRO A 190 8.93 -1.97 11.38
CA PRO A 190 7.57 -2.05 11.91
C PRO A 190 6.83 -0.74 11.64
N VAL A 191 5.55 -0.85 11.37
CA VAL A 191 4.65 0.28 11.16
C VAL A 191 3.32 0.03 11.85
N ASP A 192 2.70 1.08 12.33
CA ASP A 192 1.38 1.05 12.94
C ASP A 192 0.35 1.48 11.90
N VAL A 193 -0.65 0.64 11.68
CA VAL A 193 -1.74 0.89 10.73
C VAL A 193 -3.04 1.07 11.49
N LYS A 194 -3.67 2.22 11.36
CA LYS A 194 -4.99 2.51 11.91
C LYS A 194 -6.00 2.63 10.79
N LEU A 195 -7.17 2.04 11.01
CA LEU A 195 -8.29 2.06 10.06
C LEU A 195 -9.43 2.84 10.71
N ASP A 196 -9.93 3.88 10.06
CA ASP A 196 -10.95 4.78 10.64
C ASP A 196 -12.20 4.01 11.13
N VAL A 197 -12.51 2.87 10.50
CA VAL A 197 -13.66 2.01 10.86
C VAL A 197 -13.48 1.29 12.21
N TYR A 198 -12.25 1.14 12.70
CA TYR A 198 -11.94 0.48 13.97
C TYR A 198 -11.46 1.45 15.07
N GLY A 199 -11.62 2.77 14.85
CA GLY A 199 -11.25 3.79 15.81
C GLY A 199 -9.77 3.77 16.16
N ASP A 200 -9.45 3.62 17.47
CA ASP A 200 -8.07 3.66 17.95
C ASP A 200 -7.32 2.32 17.87
N GLU A 201 -7.96 1.26 17.37
CA GLU A 201 -7.31 -0.03 17.22
C GLU A 201 -6.16 0.04 16.19
N THR A 202 -5.02 -0.52 16.56
CA THR A 202 -3.81 -0.50 15.73
C THR A 202 -3.50 -1.90 15.22
N PHE A 203 -3.31 -2.01 13.92
CA PHE A 203 -2.89 -3.23 13.24
C PHE A 203 -1.38 -3.17 12.97
N ALA A 204 -0.65 -4.17 13.42
CA ALA A 204 0.79 -4.24 13.19
C ALA A 204 1.09 -4.53 11.72
N GLY A 205 1.85 -3.67 11.08
CA GLY A 205 2.35 -3.83 9.73
C GLY A 205 3.88 -3.84 9.70
N LYS A 206 4.42 -4.13 8.53
CA LYS A 206 5.87 -4.03 8.25
C LYS A 206 6.10 -3.57 6.82
N VAL A 207 7.17 -2.82 6.62
CA VAL A 207 7.66 -2.47 5.28
C VAL A 207 8.11 -3.76 4.57
N SER A 208 7.42 -4.15 3.51
CA SER A 208 7.74 -5.33 2.69
C SER A 208 8.67 -5.01 1.54
N LEU A 209 8.48 -3.84 0.91
CA LEU A 209 9.27 -3.40 -0.23
C LEU A 209 9.43 -1.88 -0.21
N VAL A 210 10.64 -1.42 -0.50
CA VAL A 210 10.95 -0.02 -0.83
C VAL A 210 11.29 0.02 -2.31
N TYR A 211 10.52 0.77 -3.09
CA TYR A 211 10.74 0.85 -4.53
C TYR A 211 12.03 1.63 -4.82
N PRO A 212 12.82 1.19 -5.81
CA PRO A 212 14.13 1.81 -6.11
C PRO A 212 14.02 3.11 -6.91
N SER A 213 12.85 3.43 -7.45
CA SER A 213 12.61 4.62 -8.28
C SER A 213 11.88 5.71 -7.51
N ILE A 214 12.27 6.95 -7.76
CA ILE A 214 11.63 8.16 -7.24
C ILE A 214 10.84 8.79 -8.38
N ASP A 215 9.58 9.15 -8.11
CA ASP A 215 8.79 9.96 -9.03
C ASP A 215 9.30 11.39 -9.01
N SER A 216 9.79 11.86 -10.17
CA SER A 216 10.38 13.19 -10.31
C SER A 216 9.37 14.34 -10.23
N GLN A 217 8.08 14.07 -10.46
CA GLN A 217 7.03 15.08 -10.40
C GLN A 217 6.59 15.32 -8.95
N THR A 218 6.39 14.25 -8.20
CA THR A 218 5.90 14.31 -6.82
C THR A 218 7.03 14.33 -5.79
N ARG A 219 8.28 14.03 -6.19
CA ARG A 219 9.43 13.88 -5.29
C ARG A 219 9.17 12.86 -4.18
N THR A 220 8.47 11.76 -4.53
CA THR A 220 8.16 10.68 -3.61
C THR A 220 8.62 9.33 -4.18
N PHE A 221 8.77 8.35 -3.30
CA PHE A 221 9.00 6.96 -3.67
C PHE A 221 7.94 6.07 -3.03
N PRO A 222 7.44 5.05 -3.75
CA PRO A 222 6.47 4.12 -3.21
C PRO A 222 7.12 3.18 -2.20
N VAL A 223 6.38 2.88 -1.13
CA VAL A 223 6.74 1.89 -0.12
C VAL A 223 5.56 0.98 0.09
N GLU A 224 5.78 -0.32 -0.07
CA GLU A 224 4.76 -1.33 0.20
C GLU A 224 4.84 -1.78 1.65
N ILE A 225 3.70 -1.78 2.32
CA ILE A 225 3.52 -2.23 3.69
C ILE A 225 2.60 -3.43 3.68
N THR A 226 2.94 -4.47 4.43
CA THR A 226 2.14 -5.68 4.56
C THR A 226 1.58 -5.79 5.97
N VAL A 227 0.28 -6.11 6.06
CA VAL A 227 -0.43 -6.45 7.30
C VAL A 227 -0.91 -7.89 7.21
N ALA A 228 -0.66 -8.70 8.24
CA ALA A 228 -0.91 -10.16 8.20
C ALA A 228 -2.39 -10.53 8.02
N ASN A 229 -3.32 -9.76 8.64
CA ASN A 229 -4.78 -9.88 8.46
C ASN A 229 -5.33 -11.30 8.68
N ASN A 230 -4.90 -11.98 9.74
CA ASN A 230 -5.30 -13.38 9.99
C ASN A 230 -6.80 -13.55 10.29
N ASP A 231 -7.43 -12.54 10.84
CA ASP A 231 -8.85 -12.45 11.19
C ASP A 231 -9.72 -11.93 10.02
N GLU A 232 -9.11 -11.55 8.89
CA GLU A 232 -9.76 -11.02 7.67
C GLU A 232 -10.63 -9.77 7.91
N ARG A 233 -10.35 -9.02 8.98
CA ARG A 233 -11.07 -7.79 9.33
C ARG A 233 -10.67 -6.63 8.43
N VAL A 234 -9.41 -6.59 8.02
CA VAL A 234 -8.89 -5.58 7.10
C VAL A 234 -9.27 -5.95 5.68
N ARG A 235 -10.07 -5.12 5.02
CA ARG A 235 -10.58 -5.42 3.68
C ARG A 235 -10.00 -4.47 2.64
N PRO A 236 -9.72 -4.96 1.42
CA PRO A 236 -9.38 -4.10 0.29
C PRO A 236 -10.41 -2.98 0.11
N GLY A 237 -9.94 -1.78 -0.20
CA GLY A 237 -10.75 -0.57 -0.31
C GLY A 237 -10.87 0.25 0.97
N MET A 238 -10.49 -0.27 2.14
CA MET A 238 -10.49 0.50 3.39
C MET A 238 -9.40 1.58 3.36
N PHE A 239 -9.71 2.74 3.94
CA PHE A 239 -8.75 3.82 4.15
C PHE A 239 -7.95 3.58 5.43
N ALA A 240 -6.64 3.77 5.34
CA ALA A 240 -5.72 3.54 6.45
C ALA A 240 -4.79 4.74 6.68
N ARG A 241 -4.50 5.00 7.97
CA ARG A 241 -3.43 5.90 8.43
C ARG A 241 -2.28 5.05 8.91
N ILE A 242 -1.10 5.35 8.43
CA ILE A 242 0.11 4.58 8.69
C ILE A 242 1.10 5.46 9.40
N THR A 243 1.50 5.05 10.61
CA THR A 243 2.55 5.74 11.37
C THR A 243 3.83 4.94 11.26
N ILE A 244 4.88 5.59 10.74
CA ILE A 244 6.23 5.04 10.66
C ILE A 244 7.10 5.76 11.69
N ASN A 245 7.78 4.99 12.53
CA ASN A 245 8.75 5.50 13.49
C ASN A 245 10.16 5.37 12.92
N PHE A 246 10.82 6.50 12.70
CA PHE A 246 12.18 6.59 12.17
C PHE A 246 13.26 6.57 13.26
N GLY A 247 12.88 6.29 14.51
CA GLY A 247 13.76 6.26 15.66
C GLY A 247 13.55 7.43 16.60
N VAL A 248 14.51 7.62 17.48
CA VAL A 248 14.49 8.64 18.53
C VAL A 248 15.65 9.61 18.32
N LYS A 249 15.38 10.91 18.43
CA LYS A 249 16.42 11.95 18.46
C LYS A 249 16.39 12.67 19.79
N GLN A 250 17.56 13.02 20.29
CA GLN A 250 17.67 13.87 21.47
C GLN A 250 17.62 15.35 21.05
N ASN A 251 16.50 16.00 21.31
CA ASN A 251 16.28 17.40 20.97
C ASN A 251 15.71 18.14 22.19
N VAL A 252 15.94 19.45 22.23
CA VAL A 252 15.38 20.31 23.26
C VAL A 252 13.89 20.49 23.01
N VAL A 253 13.09 20.38 24.06
CA VAL A 253 11.63 20.56 24.00
C VAL A 253 11.24 21.77 24.82
N VAL A 254 10.49 22.69 24.22
CA VAL A 254 10.07 23.96 24.85
C VAL A 254 8.54 24.07 24.84
N PRO A 255 7.95 24.74 25.83
CA PRO A 255 6.52 25.07 25.83
C PRO A 255 6.16 25.98 24.63
N ASP A 256 4.97 25.82 24.06
CA ASP A 256 4.44 26.67 22.97
C ASP A 256 4.47 28.17 23.36
N LEU A 257 4.19 28.47 24.61
CA LEU A 257 4.22 29.85 25.16
C LEU A 257 5.60 30.51 25.13
N ALA A 258 6.69 29.73 25.04
CA ALA A 258 8.04 30.27 24.94
C ALA A 258 8.40 30.72 23.50
N ILE A 259 7.58 30.35 22.51
CA ILE A 259 7.85 30.61 21.10
C ILE A 259 7.22 31.94 20.68
N VAL A 260 8.07 32.87 20.25
CA VAL A 260 7.66 34.18 19.74
C VAL A 260 7.59 34.14 18.22
N LYS A 261 6.44 34.51 17.67
CA LYS A 261 6.23 34.66 16.23
C LYS A 261 6.60 36.07 15.81
N GLN A 262 7.53 36.23 14.89
CA GLN A 262 7.80 37.54 14.30
C GLN A 262 6.76 37.86 13.23
N SER A 263 6.07 38.99 13.41
CA SER A 263 5.09 39.46 12.41
C SER A 263 5.79 39.82 11.11
N GLY A 264 5.30 39.30 9.99
CA GLY A 264 5.76 39.62 8.64
C GLY A 264 6.80 38.66 8.03
N SER A 265 7.65 37.98 8.82
CA SER A 265 8.66 37.04 8.27
C SER A 265 8.26 35.57 8.41
N GLY A 266 7.33 35.27 9.33
CA GLY A 266 6.99 33.88 9.65
C GLY A 266 8.03 33.18 10.53
N ASP A 267 9.13 33.82 10.85
CA ASP A 267 10.21 33.28 11.68
C ASP A 267 9.76 33.03 13.13
N ARG A 268 10.40 32.09 13.77
CA ARG A 268 10.16 31.73 15.17
C ARG A 268 11.40 32.03 16.00
N TYR A 269 11.20 32.57 17.17
CA TYR A 269 12.27 32.97 18.09
C TYR A 269 11.94 32.51 19.50
N ILE A 270 12.96 32.34 20.33
CA ILE A 270 12.83 32.15 21.77
C ILE A 270 13.81 33.10 22.51
N TYR A 271 13.45 33.41 23.76
CA TYR A 271 14.39 34.08 24.66
C TYR A 271 15.10 32.99 25.49
N VAL A 272 16.42 32.97 25.43
CA VAL A 272 17.27 32.07 26.21
C VAL A 272 18.00 32.87 27.28
N TYR A 273 17.80 32.49 28.55
CA TYR A 273 18.51 33.05 29.69
C TYR A 273 19.68 32.14 30.07
N LYS A 274 20.90 32.65 29.97
CA LYS A 274 22.14 31.94 30.33
C LYS A 274 23.15 32.88 30.95
N ASP A 275 23.75 32.52 32.07
CA ASP A 275 24.80 33.27 32.75
C ASP A 275 24.45 34.75 33.00
N GLY A 276 23.24 35.04 33.44
CA GLY A 276 22.76 36.37 33.75
C GLY A 276 22.39 37.23 32.54
N LYS A 277 22.43 36.67 31.31
CA LYS A 277 22.13 37.38 30.07
C LYS A 277 20.98 36.70 29.34
N VAL A 278 20.18 37.52 28.65
CA VAL A 278 19.11 37.06 27.77
C VAL A 278 19.53 37.21 26.34
N SER A 279 19.43 36.13 25.54
CA SER A 279 19.61 36.18 24.09
C SER A 279 18.26 35.90 23.39
N TYR A 280 18.07 36.53 22.22
CA TYR A 280 16.90 36.35 21.37
C TYR A 280 17.34 35.55 20.15
N ASN A 281 17.02 34.23 20.16
CA ASN A 281 17.53 33.28 19.20
C ASN A 281 16.45 32.90 18.21
N LYS A 282 16.81 32.91 16.92
CA LYS A 282 15.98 32.28 15.88
C LYS A 282 16.04 30.78 16.03
N VAL A 283 14.86 30.13 16.03
CA VAL A 283 14.74 28.67 16.19
C VAL A 283 14.00 28.05 15.03
N GLU A 284 14.37 26.82 14.75
CA GLU A 284 13.64 25.96 13.84
C GLU A 284 12.82 24.95 14.65
N LEU A 285 11.49 24.98 14.42
CA LEU A 285 10.58 24.12 15.13
C LEU A 285 10.50 22.75 14.45
N GLY A 286 10.60 21.69 15.23
CA GLY A 286 10.32 20.34 14.83
C GLY A 286 8.87 19.95 15.14
N ARG A 287 8.71 18.78 15.73
CA ARG A 287 7.40 18.18 16.04
C ARG A 287 6.70 18.92 17.19
N ARG A 288 5.38 19.05 17.05
CA ARG A 288 4.52 19.49 18.16
C ARG A 288 4.11 18.29 19.01
N MET A 289 4.26 18.38 20.32
CA MET A 289 3.91 17.35 21.30
C MET A 289 2.97 17.97 22.34
N GLY A 290 1.67 17.94 22.07
CA GLY A 290 0.67 18.59 22.91
C GLY A 290 0.86 20.10 23.00
N ASP A 291 1.28 20.61 24.16
CA ASP A 291 1.57 22.01 24.45
C ASP A 291 3.05 22.41 24.31
N LYS A 292 3.87 21.50 23.79
CA LYS A 292 5.32 21.69 23.61
C LYS A 292 5.74 21.51 22.15
N TYR A 293 6.88 22.12 21.81
CA TYR A 293 7.54 21.95 20.52
C TYR A 293 8.98 21.46 20.66
N GLU A 294 9.36 20.55 19.80
CA GLU A 294 10.74 20.17 19.56
C GLU A 294 11.47 21.32 18.88
N LEU A 295 12.70 21.61 19.30
CA LEU A 295 13.61 22.52 18.62
C LEU A 295 14.65 21.70 17.84
N ILE A 296 14.71 21.93 16.53
CA ILE A 296 15.70 21.30 15.65
C ILE A 296 17.02 22.06 15.74
N SER A 297 16.94 23.40 15.89
CA SER A 297 18.12 24.27 16.00
C SER A 297 17.81 25.57 16.74
N GLY A 298 18.85 26.26 17.23
CA GLY A 298 18.76 27.62 17.82
C GLY A 298 18.97 27.71 19.34
N VAL A 299 19.28 26.59 20.02
CA VAL A 299 19.53 26.55 21.50
C VAL A 299 20.86 25.87 21.76
#